data_140524031410e3bb06eac5e6a0405dc9
#
_entry.id   140524031410e3bb06eac5e6a0405dc9
#
_cell.length_a   1.000
_cell.length_b   1.000
_cell.length_c   1.000
_cell.angle_alpha   90.00
_cell.angle_beta   90.00
_cell.angle_gamma   90.00
#
_symmetry.space_group_name_H-M   'P 1'
#
loop_
_entity.id
_entity.type
_entity.pdbx_description
1 polymer ?
#
loop_
_entity_poly.entity_id
_entity_poly.type
_entity_poly.pdbx_seq_one_letter_code
_entity_poly.pdbx_strand_id
1 'polypeptide(L)'
;MNKNISIIVASSLEYGIGFQNKLNWNIPEELRYFKNITSNTICENKKNCVIMGKNTWYSLPNAPLKNRINIIISQNNYDNIKKEIEGMKDVQVFRTIDEAFLYVDNEDIIEKGFIIGGAEIYNTCLEKYLKYINSIYWSIINDKNYESDKFIASNIIYNNFHFNNYDIIINENYVSMYGTNKNKINTVIDEPYD
;
A
#
# COMPACT_ATOMS: atom_id res chain seq x y z
N MET A 1 -11.57 -2.46 -13.38
CA MET A 1 -10.53 -1.59 -12.87
C MET A 1 -9.30 -1.76 -13.73
N ASN A 2 -8.86 -0.70 -14.39
CA ASN A 2 -7.80 -0.75 -15.41
C ASN A 2 -6.43 -0.41 -14.83
N LYS A 3 -6.38 0.22 -13.65
CA LYS A 3 -5.14 0.61 -12.99
C LYS A 3 -4.60 -0.49 -12.08
N ASN A 4 -3.28 -0.63 -12.05
CA ASN A 4 -2.61 -1.55 -11.15
C ASN A 4 -2.63 -1.01 -9.71
N ILE A 5 -3.25 -1.77 -8.80
CA ILE A 5 -3.20 -1.51 -7.37
C ILE A 5 -2.38 -2.59 -6.68
N SER A 6 -1.46 -2.16 -5.83
CA SER A 6 -0.59 -3.02 -5.04
C SER A 6 -0.71 -2.70 -3.56
N ILE A 7 -0.44 -3.67 -2.72
CA ILE A 7 -0.18 -3.44 -1.31
C ILE A 7 1.33 -3.23 -1.13
N ILE A 8 1.73 -2.27 -0.31
CA ILE A 8 3.10 -2.16 0.19
C ILE A 8 3.07 -2.05 1.70
N VAL A 9 3.76 -2.96 2.36
CA VAL A 9 3.70 -3.11 3.83
C VAL A 9 5.04 -3.58 4.38
N ALA A 10 5.41 -3.03 5.53
CA ALA A 10 6.46 -3.59 6.38
C ALA A 10 5.80 -4.21 7.61
N SER A 11 6.29 -5.37 8.05
CA SER A 11 5.83 -6.04 9.26
C SER A 11 6.99 -6.64 10.06
N SER A 12 6.78 -6.84 11.36
CA SER A 12 7.66 -7.68 12.17
C SER A 12 7.58 -9.15 11.73
N LEU A 13 8.44 -9.99 12.28
CA LEU A 13 8.40 -11.45 12.07
C LEU A 13 7.06 -12.09 12.51
N GLU A 14 6.35 -11.46 13.44
CA GLU A 14 5.04 -11.88 13.93
C GLU A 14 3.88 -11.15 13.24
N TYR A 15 4.15 -10.55 12.05
CA TYR A 15 3.17 -9.85 11.22
C TYR A 15 2.58 -8.57 11.84
N GLY A 16 3.19 -8.05 12.90
CA GLY A 16 2.87 -6.75 13.49
C GLY A 16 3.27 -5.62 12.56
N ILE A 17 2.41 -4.60 12.42
CA ILE A 17 2.62 -3.47 11.51
C ILE A 17 2.62 -2.11 12.22
N GLY A 18 2.53 -2.11 13.53
CA GLY A 18 2.59 -0.90 14.34
C GLY A 18 2.09 -1.11 15.76
N PHE A 19 2.42 -0.13 16.59
CA PHE A 19 2.03 -0.04 17.99
C PHE A 19 1.62 1.40 18.32
N GLN A 20 0.46 1.59 18.97
CA GLN A 20 -0.06 2.91 19.36
C GLN A 20 -0.08 3.93 18.20
N ASN A 21 -0.49 3.48 17.01
CA ASN A 21 -0.54 4.25 15.76
C ASN A 21 0.82 4.77 15.24
N LYS A 22 1.93 4.11 15.60
CA LYS A 22 3.28 4.43 15.10
C LYS A 22 3.96 3.17 14.57
N LEU A 23 4.90 3.36 13.66
CA LEU A 23 5.87 2.32 13.33
C LEU A 23 6.87 2.20 14.47
N ASN A 24 7.18 0.98 14.88
CA ASN A 24 8.10 0.73 15.99
C ASN A 24 9.57 0.66 15.56
N TRP A 25 9.82 0.64 14.27
CA TRP A 25 11.16 0.61 13.69
C TRP A 25 11.44 1.89 12.91
N ASN A 26 12.72 2.19 12.82
CA ASN A 26 13.23 3.26 11.98
C ASN A 26 14.42 2.72 11.20
N ILE A 27 14.16 2.14 10.03
CA ILE A 27 15.15 1.54 9.13
C ILE A 27 15.23 2.41 7.88
N PRO A 28 16.25 3.27 7.75
CA PRO A 28 16.36 4.23 6.65
C PRO A 28 16.34 3.58 5.27
N GLU A 29 16.91 2.36 5.15
CA GLU A 29 16.96 1.58 3.91
C GLU A 29 15.57 1.15 3.47
N GLU A 30 14.75 0.68 4.40
CA GLU A 30 13.37 0.26 4.15
C GLU A 30 12.50 1.47 3.77
N LEU A 31 12.67 2.58 4.45
CA LEU A 31 11.97 3.83 4.12
C LEU A 31 12.38 4.35 2.72
N ARG A 32 13.65 4.20 2.31
CA ARG A 32 14.08 4.51 0.94
C ARG A 32 13.47 3.56 -0.07
N TYR A 33 13.42 2.26 0.23
CA TYR A 33 12.75 1.26 -0.60
C TYR A 33 11.28 1.62 -0.79
N PHE A 34 10.54 1.85 0.30
CA PHE A 34 9.14 2.30 0.27
C PHE A 34 8.97 3.55 -0.61
N LYS A 35 9.82 4.57 -0.41
CA LYS A 35 9.76 5.79 -1.20
C LYS A 35 9.98 5.50 -2.69
N ASN A 36 10.99 4.73 -3.04
CA ASN A 36 11.33 4.43 -4.43
C ASN A 36 10.20 3.68 -5.12
N ILE A 37 9.67 2.62 -4.51
CA ILE A 37 8.57 1.83 -5.08
C ILE A 37 7.32 2.70 -5.29
N THR A 38 6.97 3.54 -4.32
CA THR A 38 5.72 4.30 -4.37
C THR A 38 5.79 5.60 -5.17
N SER A 39 6.99 6.15 -5.43
CA SER A 39 7.13 7.43 -6.15
C SER A 39 7.60 7.31 -7.60
N ASN A 40 8.26 6.20 -7.99
CA ASN A 40 8.77 6.05 -9.34
C ASN A 40 7.67 5.66 -10.32
N THR A 41 7.57 6.38 -11.42
CA THR A 41 6.65 6.14 -12.53
C THR A 41 7.44 5.81 -13.80
N ILE A 42 6.82 5.10 -14.72
CA ILE A 42 7.36 4.83 -16.04
C ILE A 42 7.13 6.07 -16.94
N CYS A 43 5.94 6.68 -16.81
CA CYS A 43 5.58 7.87 -17.57
C CYS A 43 5.94 9.12 -16.78
N GLU A 44 6.80 9.99 -17.33
CA GLU A 44 7.29 11.22 -16.68
C GLU A 44 6.18 12.19 -16.24
N ASN A 45 5.06 12.22 -16.95
CA ASN A 45 3.93 13.12 -16.69
C ASN A 45 2.88 12.51 -15.76
N LYS A 46 3.13 11.31 -15.20
CA LYS A 46 2.22 10.64 -14.28
C LYS A 46 2.76 10.62 -12.85
N LYS A 47 1.87 10.34 -11.92
CA LYS A 47 2.18 10.12 -10.52
C LYS A 47 1.58 8.80 -10.06
N ASN A 48 2.22 8.16 -9.12
CA ASN A 48 1.56 7.12 -8.35
C ASN A 48 0.67 7.74 -7.28
N CYS A 49 -0.33 6.99 -6.80
CA CYS A 49 -1.07 7.36 -5.62
C CYS A 49 -0.78 6.42 -4.44
N VAL A 50 -0.92 6.96 -3.23
CA VAL A 50 -0.84 6.20 -1.98
C VAL A 50 -2.18 6.29 -1.27
N ILE A 51 -2.73 5.15 -0.88
CA ILE A 51 -4.06 5.01 -0.28
C ILE A 51 -3.90 4.58 1.17
N MET A 52 -4.44 5.36 2.08
CA MET A 52 -4.25 5.16 3.51
C MET A 52 -5.48 5.51 4.34
N GLY A 53 -5.60 4.93 5.51
CA GLY A 53 -6.57 5.34 6.50
C GLY A 53 -6.15 6.61 7.26
N LYS A 54 -7.11 7.25 7.91
CA LYS A 54 -6.92 8.47 8.71
C LYS A 54 -5.76 8.36 9.70
N ASN A 55 -5.66 7.26 10.45
CA ASN A 55 -4.62 7.12 11.47
C ASN A 55 -3.22 7.09 10.84
N THR A 56 -3.07 6.44 9.70
CA THR A 56 -1.81 6.45 8.94
C THR A 56 -1.48 7.85 8.45
N TRP A 57 -2.46 8.60 7.92
CA TRP A 57 -2.26 9.99 7.51
C TRP A 57 -1.70 10.85 8.63
N TYR A 58 -2.29 10.80 9.82
CA TYR A 58 -1.83 11.59 10.97
C TYR A 58 -0.53 11.07 11.60
N SER A 59 -0.13 9.83 11.31
CA SER A 59 1.15 9.28 11.79
C SER A 59 2.34 9.63 10.90
N LEU A 60 2.09 10.14 9.68
CA LEU A 60 3.17 10.51 8.76
C LEU A 60 3.93 11.74 9.28
N PRO A 61 5.25 11.66 9.47
CA PRO A 61 6.02 12.78 10.01
C PRO A 61 6.08 14.00 9.07
N ASN A 62 5.90 13.79 7.77
CA ASN A 62 5.95 14.81 6.72
C ASN A 62 4.85 14.58 5.69
N ALA A 63 3.58 14.69 6.11
CA ALA A 63 2.43 14.67 5.18
C ALA A 63 2.31 16.02 4.44
N PRO A 64 1.89 16.03 3.15
CA PRO A 64 1.68 14.86 2.29
C PRO A 64 2.98 14.23 1.78
N LEU A 65 2.91 12.95 1.42
CA LEU A 65 4.04 12.26 0.79
C LEU A 65 4.29 12.85 -0.60
N LYS A 66 5.47 13.44 -0.78
CA LYS A 66 5.84 14.19 -1.99
C LYS A 66 5.90 13.30 -3.23
N ASN A 67 5.61 13.88 -4.40
CA ASN A 67 5.61 13.24 -5.72
C ASN A 67 4.60 12.10 -5.87
N ARG A 68 3.56 12.09 -5.04
CA ARG A 68 2.48 11.10 -5.03
C ARG A 68 1.16 11.78 -4.76
N ILE A 69 0.08 11.26 -5.31
CA ILE A 69 -1.27 11.65 -4.92
C ILE A 69 -1.61 10.90 -3.63
N ASN A 70 -1.92 11.63 -2.57
CA ASN A 70 -2.23 11.08 -1.25
C ASN A 70 -3.75 10.95 -1.14
N ILE A 71 -4.22 9.73 -0.93
CA ILE A 71 -5.64 9.40 -0.83
C ILE A 71 -5.92 8.90 0.59
N ILE A 72 -6.78 9.63 1.30
CA ILE A 72 -7.15 9.34 2.68
C ILE A 72 -8.54 8.72 2.69
N ILE A 73 -8.72 7.62 3.40
CA ILE A 73 -10.03 6.99 3.59
C ILE A 73 -10.48 7.22 5.02
N SER A 74 -11.64 7.85 5.17
CA SER A 74 -12.25 8.08 6.49
C SER A 74 -13.74 8.34 6.38
N GLN A 75 -14.56 7.41 6.86
CA GLN A 75 -16.01 7.58 6.88
C GLN A 75 -16.43 8.65 7.89
N ASN A 76 -16.00 8.52 9.15
CA ASN A 76 -16.48 9.34 10.26
C ASN A 76 -15.82 10.73 10.34
N ASN A 77 -14.62 10.90 9.80
CA ASN A 77 -13.88 12.16 9.85
C ASN A 77 -13.75 12.84 8.49
N TYR A 78 -14.52 12.40 7.49
CA TYR A 78 -14.43 12.90 6.12
C TYR A 78 -14.51 14.43 6.05
N ASP A 79 -15.55 15.03 6.65
CA ASP A 79 -15.80 16.47 6.54
C ASP A 79 -14.72 17.31 7.22
N ASN A 80 -14.16 16.83 8.34
CA ASN A 80 -13.05 17.49 9.03
C ASN A 80 -11.78 17.43 8.21
N ILE A 81 -11.42 16.23 7.71
CA ILE A 81 -10.21 16.04 6.87
C ILE A 81 -10.36 16.87 5.59
N LYS A 82 -11.54 16.89 4.97
CA LYS A 82 -11.78 17.66 3.75
C LYS A 82 -11.50 19.15 3.95
N LYS A 83 -11.88 19.72 5.09
CA LYS A 83 -11.56 21.10 5.46
C LYS A 83 -10.06 21.29 5.72
N GLU A 84 -9.44 20.33 6.40
CA GLU A 84 -8.02 20.38 6.75
C GLU A 84 -7.11 20.36 5.51
N ILE A 85 -7.48 19.56 4.48
CA ILE A 85 -6.70 19.44 3.24
C ILE A 85 -7.09 20.47 2.18
N GLU A 86 -7.99 21.39 2.47
CA GLU A 86 -8.42 22.42 1.54
C GLU A 86 -7.23 23.24 1.05
N GLY A 87 -7.06 23.33 -0.26
CA GLY A 87 -5.91 23.99 -0.89
C GLY A 87 -4.61 23.15 -0.93
N MET A 88 -4.57 21.96 -0.32
CA MET A 88 -3.42 21.06 -0.45
C MET A 88 -3.40 20.43 -1.84
N LYS A 89 -2.25 20.54 -2.50
CA LYS A 89 -2.03 19.91 -3.80
C LYS A 89 -1.75 18.42 -3.64
N ASP A 90 -2.31 17.60 -4.53
CA ASP A 90 -2.08 16.16 -4.57
C ASP A 90 -2.60 15.42 -3.31
N VAL A 91 -3.66 15.92 -2.66
CA VAL A 91 -4.30 15.28 -1.52
C VAL A 91 -5.81 15.17 -1.76
N GLN A 92 -6.37 13.99 -1.53
CA GLN A 92 -7.80 13.70 -1.65
C GLN A 92 -8.29 12.91 -0.43
N VAL A 93 -9.57 13.07 -0.09
CA VAL A 93 -10.22 12.27 0.96
C VAL A 93 -11.51 11.66 0.41
N PHE A 94 -11.76 10.40 0.79
CA PHE A 94 -12.96 9.66 0.43
C PHE A 94 -13.56 8.98 1.66
N ARG A 95 -14.87 8.71 1.61
CA ARG A 95 -15.56 8.02 2.70
C ARG A 95 -15.31 6.53 2.69
N THR A 96 -15.14 5.94 1.51
CA THR A 96 -15.03 4.50 1.29
C THR A 96 -13.86 4.12 0.39
N ILE A 97 -13.47 2.85 0.45
CA ILE A 97 -12.45 2.27 -0.44
C ILE A 97 -12.97 2.26 -1.89
N ASP A 98 -14.27 2.00 -2.09
CA ASP A 98 -14.88 1.98 -3.42
C ASP A 98 -14.77 3.33 -4.12
N GLU A 99 -15.08 4.43 -3.41
CA GLU A 99 -14.92 5.80 -3.94
C GLU A 99 -13.46 6.09 -4.30
N ALA A 100 -12.54 5.71 -3.43
CA ALA A 100 -11.10 5.89 -3.67
C ALA A 100 -10.61 5.09 -4.88
N PHE A 101 -11.05 3.85 -5.03
CA PHE A 101 -10.69 3.00 -6.16
C PHE A 101 -11.28 3.51 -7.48
N LEU A 102 -12.53 3.99 -7.44
CA LEU A 102 -13.17 4.62 -8.60
C LEU A 102 -12.42 5.88 -9.04
N TYR A 103 -12.00 6.71 -8.09
CA TYR A 103 -11.18 7.88 -8.37
C TYR A 103 -9.85 7.47 -9.02
N VAL A 104 -9.14 6.51 -8.44
CA VAL A 104 -7.87 6.01 -9.00
C VAL A 104 -8.03 5.52 -10.44
N ASP A 105 -9.10 4.78 -10.73
CA ASP A 105 -9.33 4.20 -12.06
C ASP A 105 -9.63 5.27 -13.12
N ASN A 106 -10.28 6.38 -12.74
CA ASN A 106 -10.70 7.45 -13.64
C ASN A 106 -9.67 8.57 -13.82
N GLU A 107 -8.68 8.70 -12.93
CA GLU A 107 -7.71 9.79 -12.99
C GLU A 107 -6.52 9.44 -13.90
N ASP A 108 -6.46 10.05 -15.07
CA ASP A 108 -5.41 9.77 -16.06
C ASP A 108 -4.00 10.07 -15.58
N ILE A 109 -3.84 11.04 -14.67
CA ILE A 109 -2.54 11.37 -14.09
C ILE A 109 -1.98 10.26 -13.18
N ILE A 110 -2.83 9.35 -12.69
CA ILE A 110 -2.39 8.25 -11.84
C ILE A 110 -1.86 7.10 -12.71
N GLU A 111 -0.64 6.65 -12.43
CA GLU A 111 -0.07 5.46 -13.09
C GLU A 111 -0.40 4.19 -12.31
N LYS A 112 -0.09 4.15 -11.01
CA LYS A 112 -0.32 3.01 -10.11
C LYS A 112 -0.85 3.48 -8.76
N GLY A 113 -1.59 2.60 -8.08
CA GLY A 113 -2.04 2.80 -6.71
C GLY A 113 -1.30 1.89 -5.73
N PHE A 114 -0.95 2.43 -4.57
CA PHE A 114 -0.33 1.68 -3.48
C PHE A 114 -1.13 1.84 -2.20
N ILE A 115 -1.65 0.73 -1.67
CA ILE A 115 -2.27 0.68 -0.35
C ILE A 115 -1.15 0.64 0.67
N ILE A 116 -1.09 1.66 1.54
CA ILE A 116 -0.02 1.85 2.53
C ILE A 116 -0.50 1.75 3.98
N GLY A 117 -1.74 1.33 4.18
CA GLY A 117 -2.27 0.99 5.51
C GLY A 117 -3.22 2.02 6.09
N GLY A 118 -3.50 2.00 7.44
CA GLY A 118 -3.04 0.99 8.43
C GLY A 118 -3.79 -0.34 8.37
N ALA A 119 -3.75 -1.05 9.48
CA ALA A 119 -4.27 -2.42 9.60
C ALA A 119 -5.70 -2.59 9.07
N GLU A 120 -6.60 -1.69 9.41
CA GLU A 120 -7.98 -1.74 8.95
C GLU A 120 -8.08 -1.69 7.42
N ILE A 121 -7.33 -0.78 6.78
CA ILE A 121 -7.33 -0.65 5.33
C ILE A 121 -6.68 -1.86 4.68
N TYR A 122 -5.52 -2.33 5.18
CA TYR A 122 -4.87 -3.54 4.66
C TYR A 122 -5.81 -4.75 4.73
N ASN A 123 -6.34 -5.04 5.91
CA ASN A 123 -7.14 -6.24 6.13
C ASN A 123 -8.48 -6.17 5.36
N THR A 124 -9.13 -5.02 5.32
CA THR A 124 -10.33 -4.84 4.48
C THR A 124 -10.02 -5.06 3.00
N CYS A 125 -8.89 -4.57 2.51
CA CYS A 125 -8.50 -4.76 1.12
C CYS A 125 -8.18 -6.23 0.83
N LEU A 126 -7.49 -6.92 1.71
CA LEU A 126 -7.18 -8.35 1.59
C LEU A 126 -8.45 -9.23 1.63
N GLU A 127 -9.42 -8.89 2.48
CA GLU A 127 -10.64 -9.68 2.67
C GLU A 127 -11.69 -9.43 1.58
N LYS A 128 -11.91 -8.16 1.20
CA LYS A 128 -13.06 -7.76 0.38
C LYS A 128 -12.68 -7.30 -1.03
N TYR A 129 -11.47 -6.79 -1.21
CA TYR A 129 -11.03 -6.15 -2.45
C TYR A 129 -9.87 -6.87 -3.13
N LEU A 130 -9.56 -8.10 -2.72
CA LEU A 130 -8.42 -8.88 -3.23
C LEU A 130 -8.43 -9.00 -4.77
N LYS A 131 -9.61 -9.10 -5.39
CA LYS A 131 -9.75 -9.15 -6.85
C LYS A 131 -9.20 -7.91 -7.59
N TYR A 132 -9.07 -6.78 -6.90
CA TYR A 132 -8.54 -5.53 -7.47
C TYR A 132 -7.04 -5.35 -7.18
N ILE A 133 -6.47 -6.15 -6.27
CA ILE A 133 -5.05 -6.08 -5.90
C ILE A 133 -4.24 -6.93 -6.88
N ASN A 134 -3.26 -6.32 -7.52
CA ASN A 134 -2.40 -6.99 -8.50
C ASN A 134 -1.18 -7.66 -7.85
N SER A 135 -0.59 -6.99 -6.88
CA SER A 135 0.65 -7.45 -6.25
C SER A 135 0.82 -6.93 -4.84
N ILE A 136 1.81 -7.47 -4.15
CA ILE A 136 2.23 -7.05 -2.82
C ILE A 136 3.75 -6.88 -2.77
N TYR A 137 4.20 -5.78 -2.18
CA TYR A 137 5.58 -5.53 -1.75
C TYR A 137 5.60 -5.68 -0.24
N TRP A 138 6.25 -6.70 0.26
CA TRP A 138 6.24 -7.04 1.68
C TRP A 138 7.64 -7.06 2.25
N SER A 139 7.94 -6.12 3.14
CA SER A 139 9.17 -6.08 3.93
C SER A 139 8.94 -6.77 5.28
N ILE A 140 9.72 -7.79 5.59
CA ILE A 140 9.73 -8.44 6.91
C ILE A 140 10.95 -7.95 7.67
N ILE A 141 10.71 -7.27 8.79
CA ILE A 141 11.74 -6.71 9.65
C ILE A 141 12.37 -7.81 10.50
N ASN A 142 13.68 -7.94 10.40
CA ASN A 142 14.44 -9.01 11.07
C ASN A 142 14.77 -8.63 12.53
N ASP A 143 13.76 -8.31 13.33
CA ASP A 143 13.90 -8.06 14.76
C ASP A 143 12.67 -8.62 15.50
N LYS A 144 12.89 -9.34 16.57
CA LYS A 144 11.85 -9.98 17.40
C LYS A 144 11.34 -9.08 18.53
N ASN A 145 11.97 -7.91 18.76
CA ASN A 145 11.71 -7.07 19.92
C ASN A 145 10.65 -6.00 19.70
N TYR A 146 10.00 -5.98 18.54
CA TYR A 146 8.98 -4.98 18.25
C TYR A 146 7.61 -5.41 18.75
N GLU A 147 7.13 -4.75 19.82
CA GLU A 147 5.74 -4.89 20.26
C GLU A 147 4.79 -4.38 19.18
N SER A 148 3.65 -5.04 19.01
CA SER A 148 2.63 -4.64 18.04
C SER A 148 1.24 -4.83 18.62
N ASP A 149 0.35 -3.86 18.35
CA ASP A 149 -1.08 -3.93 18.65
C ASP A 149 -1.93 -4.00 17.38
N LYS A 150 -1.29 -3.90 16.22
CA LYS A 150 -1.90 -3.98 14.90
C LYS A 150 -1.15 -5.00 14.05
N PHE A 151 -1.92 -5.87 13.37
CA PHE A 151 -1.38 -6.98 12.59
C PHE A 151 -2.00 -7.02 11.19
N ILE A 152 -1.23 -7.52 10.22
CA ILE A 152 -1.73 -7.81 8.88
C ILE A 152 -2.17 -9.27 8.78
N ALA A 153 -3.22 -9.53 7.99
CA ALA A 153 -3.75 -10.86 7.73
C ALA A 153 -2.80 -11.69 6.84
N SER A 154 -1.69 -12.14 7.42
CA SER A 154 -0.62 -12.87 6.71
C SER A 154 -1.09 -14.16 6.06
N ASN A 155 -2.06 -14.86 6.67
CA ASN A 155 -2.68 -16.06 6.10
C ASN A 155 -3.35 -15.78 4.76
N ILE A 156 -4.02 -14.65 4.59
CA ILE A 156 -4.62 -14.24 3.32
C ILE A 156 -3.54 -13.97 2.29
N ILE A 157 -2.44 -13.33 2.70
CA ILE A 157 -1.31 -13.02 1.81
C ILE A 157 -0.69 -14.31 1.28
N TYR A 158 -0.30 -15.25 2.14
CA TYR A 158 0.32 -16.51 1.72
C TYR A 158 -0.60 -17.37 0.83
N ASN A 159 -1.88 -17.36 1.09
CA ASN A 159 -2.85 -18.12 0.30
C ASN A 159 -3.07 -17.54 -1.09
N ASN A 160 -2.96 -16.23 -1.26
CA ASN A 160 -3.39 -15.54 -2.48
C ASN A 160 -2.28 -14.89 -3.30
N PHE A 161 -1.06 -14.78 -2.77
CA PHE A 161 0.06 -14.23 -3.51
C PHE A 161 1.13 -15.30 -3.76
N HIS A 162 1.72 -15.24 -4.94
CA HIS A 162 2.87 -16.04 -5.33
C HIS A 162 4.13 -15.19 -5.21
N PHE A 163 5.08 -15.62 -4.39
CA PHE A 163 6.36 -14.97 -4.20
C PHE A 163 7.43 -15.72 -4.99
N ASN A 164 8.14 -14.99 -5.84
CA ASN A 164 9.23 -15.54 -6.64
C ASN A 164 10.56 -15.38 -5.91
N ASN A 165 11.41 -16.39 -5.91
CA ASN A 165 12.72 -16.33 -5.27
C ASN A 165 13.67 -15.30 -5.91
N TYR A 166 13.38 -14.85 -7.13
CA TYR A 166 14.19 -13.84 -7.83
C TYR A 166 13.86 -12.40 -7.43
N ASP A 167 12.72 -12.18 -6.77
CA ASP A 167 12.21 -10.87 -6.37
C ASP A 167 12.39 -10.62 -4.86
N ILE A 168 13.43 -11.23 -4.27
CA ILE A 168 13.75 -11.09 -2.84
C ILE A 168 14.97 -10.19 -2.70
N ILE A 169 14.82 -9.13 -1.91
CA ILE A 169 15.91 -8.24 -1.49
C ILE A 169 16.24 -8.56 -0.04
N ILE A 170 17.44 -9.05 0.19
CA ILE A 170 17.95 -9.36 1.53
C ILE A 170 18.82 -8.21 2.01
N ASN A 171 18.45 -7.63 3.14
CA ASN A 171 19.22 -6.64 3.87
C ASN A 171 19.49 -7.14 5.29
N GLU A 172 20.44 -6.54 5.99
CA GLU A 172 20.76 -6.90 7.37
C GLU A 172 19.55 -6.81 8.31
N ASN A 173 18.73 -5.79 8.13
CA ASN A 173 17.63 -5.44 9.02
C ASN A 173 16.25 -5.91 8.52
N TYR A 174 16.12 -6.29 7.24
CA TYR A 174 14.85 -6.71 6.66
C TYR A 174 15.01 -7.53 5.39
N VAL A 175 13.99 -8.27 5.06
CA VAL A 175 13.84 -8.96 3.78
C VAL A 175 12.61 -8.41 3.08
N SER A 176 12.77 -7.89 1.87
CA SER A 176 11.63 -7.47 1.04
C SER A 176 11.35 -8.51 -0.04
N MET A 177 10.08 -8.80 -0.22
CA MET A 177 9.57 -9.75 -1.21
C MET A 177 8.51 -9.08 -2.08
N TYR A 178 8.53 -9.40 -3.37
CA TYR A 178 7.45 -9.05 -4.28
C TYR A 178 6.60 -10.28 -4.57
N GLY A 179 5.29 -10.14 -4.41
CA GLY A 179 4.32 -11.21 -4.68
C GLY A 179 3.27 -10.78 -5.69
N THR A 180 2.96 -11.65 -6.65
CA THR A 180 1.89 -11.46 -7.63
C THR A 180 0.63 -12.16 -7.16
N ASN A 181 -0.53 -11.54 -7.32
CA ASN A 181 -1.80 -12.14 -6.98
C ASN A 181 -2.07 -13.34 -7.91
N LYS A 182 -2.27 -14.51 -7.33
CA LYS A 182 -2.48 -15.79 -8.04
C LYS A 182 -3.66 -15.74 -9.01
N ASN A 183 -4.72 -14.99 -8.67
CA ASN A 183 -5.89 -14.82 -9.52
C ASN A 183 -5.63 -13.95 -10.78
N LYS A 184 -4.49 -13.25 -10.84
CA LYS A 184 -4.09 -12.42 -11.98
C LYS A 184 -3.11 -13.15 -12.90
N ILE A 185 -2.40 -14.16 -12.41
CA ILE A 185 -1.45 -14.95 -13.22
C ILE A 185 -2.20 -15.76 -14.29
N ASN A 186 -3.39 -16.27 -13.99
CA ASN A 186 -4.18 -17.08 -14.90
C ASN A 186 -4.82 -16.30 -16.07
N THR A 187 -4.89 -14.98 -16.00
CA THR A 187 -5.48 -14.16 -17.09
C THR A 187 -4.49 -13.86 -18.22
N VAL A 188 -3.21 -14.14 -18.05
CA VAL A 188 -2.16 -13.90 -19.08
C VAL A 188 -1.91 -15.14 -19.95
N ILE A 189 -2.37 -16.33 -19.55
CA ILE A 189 -2.09 -17.61 -20.23
C ILE A 189 -3.16 -17.96 -21.27
N ASP A 190 -4.31 -17.27 -21.27
CA ASP A 190 -5.47 -17.60 -22.13
C ASP A 190 -5.57 -16.75 -23.42
N GLU A 191 -4.54 -15.99 -23.82
CA GLU A 191 -4.49 -15.46 -25.18
C GLU A 191 -3.75 -16.48 -26.08
N PRO A 192 -4.46 -17.20 -26.97
CA PRO A 192 -3.82 -18.02 -27.98
C PRO A 192 -3.03 -17.09 -28.90
N TYR A 193 -1.76 -17.40 -29.10
CA TYR A 193 -0.97 -16.83 -30.18
C TYR A 193 -1.60 -17.27 -31.51
N ASP A 194 -2.32 -16.35 -32.18
CA ASP A 194 -2.67 -16.46 -33.59
C ASP A 194 -1.47 -16.09 -34.48
#